data_2192b555d9400dd533773d0f788b4ec6
#
_entry.id   2192b555d9400dd533773d0f788b4ec6
#
_cell.length_a   1.000
_cell.length_b   1.000
_cell.length_c   1.000
_cell.angle_alpha   90.00
_cell.angle_beta   90.00
_cell.angle_gamma   90.00
#
_symmetry.space_group_name_H-M   'P 1'
#
loop_
_entity.id
_entity.type
_entity.pdbx_description
1 polymer ?
#
loop_
_entity_poly.entity_id
_entity_poly.type
_entity_poly.pdbx_seq_one_letter_code
_entity_poly.pdbx_strand_id
1 'polypeptide(L)'
;MKNLHEKLLGAPSPSGKNNERVSARRGHPEGFTLVELLIALLITGVMVSAGFGIYLTQHEGWIIQEQITNMQQNIRAGMHEMETRIRMAGYGLPGGFQPIYAANTNPDTITILFQNEFGCEATIEHAMPQPSSELRCDGHDVSCFDENTWAYIYDPVADTGEFFYITKVQVAASHIQHNTAPLSRRYPKGSTVMYMDMYKFFIDTTDTNHPNLMVQRVLDPPAVYAEDIEDLQFRYGLANGVFVDIPPAASVVREILITLTARTERKDLQFAGEYRRRTLTSDVKVRNLGL
;
A
#
# COMPACT_ATOMS: atom_id res chain seq x y z
N MET A 1 41.60 -8.50 -53.65
CA MET A 1 42.52 -7.99 -54.67
C MET A 1 43.89 -8.01 -54.06
N LYS A 2 44.65 -8.95 -54.54
CA LYS A 2 45.99 -8.81 -55.17
C LYS A 2 47.06 -8.29 -54.21
N ASN A 3 47.99 -9.01 -53.90
CA ASN A 3 49.09 -9.76 -54.55
C ASN A 3 50.34 -9.30 -53.81
N LEU A 4 51.15 -10.10 -53.43
CA LEU A 4 52.15 -11.01 -54.05
C LEU A 4 53.59 -10.51 -53.83
N HIS A 5 54.37 -11.48 -53.49
CA HIS A 5 55.75 -11.78 -53.94
C HIS A 5 56.90 -11.18 -53.09
N GLU A 6 57.61 -12.09 -52.45
CA GLU A 6 58.74 -12.91 -52.99
C GLU A 6 60.08 -12.13 -53.00
N LYS A 7 61.08 -12.58 -52.30
CA LYS A 7 62.20 -13.37 -52.78
C LYS A 7 63.35 -13.32 -51.76
N LEU A 8 63.76 -14.42 -51.27
CA LEU A 8 64.80 -15.35 -51.62
C LEU A 8 66.26 -14.93 -51.25
N LEU A 9 66.88 -15.87 -50.56
CA LEU A 9 68.26 -16.33 -50.64
C LEU A 9 69.33 -15.66 -49.76
N GLY A 10 69.93 -16.55 -48.96
CA GLY A 10 71.26 -16.36 -48.42
C GLY A 10 71.55 -17.22 -47.19
N ALA A 11 71.74 -18.52 -47.39
CA ALA A 11 72.46 -19.33 -46.38
C ALA A 11 73.97 -19.07 -46.52
N PRO A 12 74.69 -19.18 -45.41
CA PRO A 12 75.56 -20.33 -45.27
C PRO A 12 75.55 -20.96 -43.83
N SER A 13 75.76 -22.24 -43.83
CA SER A 13 76.07 -23.18 -42.76
C SER A 13 77.58 -23.15 -42.44
N PRO A 14 78.08 -23.95 -41.48
CA PRO A 14 77.84 -24.16 -40.05
C PRO A 14 79.16 -24.02 -39.26
N SER A 15 79.12 -23.75 -38.00
CA SER A 15 80.25 -24.15 -37.14
C SER A 15 79.86 -24.22 -35.65
N GLY A 16 80.12 -25.36 -35.07
CA GLY A 16 80.70 -25.50 -33.77
C GLY A 16 79.76 -25.69 -32.57
N LYS A 17 79.38 -26.90 -32.35
CA LYS A 17 79.27 -27.57 -31.05
C LYS A 17 79.54 -26.70 -29.79
N ASN A 18 78.53 -26.57 -28.94
CA ASN A 18 78.70 -26.91 -27.52
C ASN A 18 77.35 -27.37 -26.96
N ASN A 19 77.20 -28.68 -26.81
CA ASN A 19 76.12 -29.30 -26.03
C ASN A 19 76.42 -29.01 -24.54
N GLU A 20 75.97 -27.91 -23.97
CA GLU A 20 75.73 -27.80 -22.54
C GLU A 20 74.34 -28.40 -22.28
N ARG A 21 74.35 -29.66 -21.90
CA ARG A 21 73.20 -30.26 -21.26
C ARG A 21 72.96 -29.51 -19.93
N VAL A 22 72.07 -28.52 -19.95
CA VAL A 22 71.46 -28.02 -18.75
C VAL A 22 70.61 -29.16 -18.18
N SER A 23 71.21 -29.87 -17.24
CA SER A 23 70.52 -30.85 -16.39
C SER A 23 69.44 -30.10 -15.62
N ALA A 24 68.22 -30.12 -16.17
CA ALA A 24 67.06 -29.72 -15.39
C ALA A 24 66.98 -30.68 -14.18
N ARG A 25 67.46 -30.21 -13.05
CA ARG A 25 67.19 -30.86 -11.76
C ARG A 25 65.65 -30.89 -11.61
N ARG A 26 65.06 -32.03 -11.92
CA ARG A 26 63.71 -32.35 -11.46
C ARG A 26 63.79 -32.36 -9.92
N GLY A 27 63.43 -31.22 -9.31
CA GLY A 27 63.21 -31.23 -7.88
C GLY A 27 62.12 -32.23 -7.58
N HIS A 28 62.44 -33.25 -6.82
CA HIS A 28 61.42 -34.18 -6.31
C HIS A 28 60.41 -33.32 -5.54
N PRO A 29 59.10 -33.45 -5.78
CA PRO A 29 58.13 -32.81 -4.90
C PRO A 29 58.36 -33.33 -3.49
N GLU A 30 58.84 -32.45 -2.63
CA GLU A 30 58.97 -32.77 -1.20
C GLU A 30 57.53 -32.98 -0.69
N GLY A 31 57.25 -34.18 -0.17
CA GLY A 31 55.97 -34.50 0.39
C GLY A 31 55.72 -33.70 1.67
N PHE A 32 54.50 -33.23 1.87
CA PHE A 32 54.10 -32.56 3.10
C PHE A 32 54.34 -33.45 4.32
N THR A 33 54.88 -32.86 5.37
CA THR A 33 55.00 -33.52 6.67
C THR A 33 53.65 -33.59 7.36
N LEU A 34 53.39 -34.59 8.18
CA LEU A 34 52.18 -34.74 8.98
C LEU A 34 51.96 -33.51 9.89
N VAL A 35 53.05 -32.93 10.39
CA VAL A 35 53.01 -31.73 11.24
C VAL A 35 52.57 -30.49 10.47
N GLU A 36 53.04 -30.29 9.23
CA GLU A 36 52.59 -29.19 8.36
C GLU A 36 51.11 -29.30 8.06
N LEU A 37 50.60 -30.50 7.81
CA LEU A 37 49.17 -30.72 7.58
C LEU A 37 48.33 -30.41 8.81
N LEU A 38 48.80 -30.81 10.03
CA LEU A 38 48.13 -30.48 11.28
C LEU A 38 48.10 -28.98 11.56
N ILE A 39 49.20 -28.26 11.31
CA ILE A 39 49.27 -26.81 11.49
C ILE A 39 48.36 -26.12 10.48
N ALA A 40 48.37 -26.55 9.21
CA ALA A 40 47.50 -26.02 8.19
C ALA A 40 46.00 -26.17 8.51
N LEU A 41 45.62 -27.37 9.02
CA LEU A 41 44.26 -27.64 9.49
C LEU A 41 43.86 -26.75 10.67
N LEU A 42 44.76 -26.55 11.63
CA LEU A 42 44.51 -25.70 12.79
C LEU A 42 44.28 -24.23 12.35
N ILE A 43 45.17 -23.69 11.52
CA ILE A 43 45.06 -22.30 11.00
C ILE A 43 43.79 -22.17 10.19
N THR A 44 43.50 -23.11 9.30
CA THR A 44 42.27 -23.12 8.48
C THR A 44 41.02 -23.16 9.36
N GLY A 45 41.02 -24.00 10.40
CA GLY A 45 39.92 -24.09 11.36
C GLY A 45 39.64 -22.75 12.07
N VAL A 46 40.70 -22.06 12.52
CA VAL A 46 40.59 -20.72 13.14
C VAL A 46 40.07 -19.70 12.14
N MET A 47 40.59 -19.67 10.89
CA MET A 47 40.15 -18.74 9.84
C MET A 47 38.69 -18.95 9.48
N VAL A 48 38.25 -20.20 9.29
CA VAL A 48 36.85 -20.53 8.96
C VAL A 48 35.94 -20.14 10.11
N SER A 49 36.32 -20.42 11.37
CA SER A 49 35.53 -20.04 12.54
C SER A 49 35.35 -18.52 12.66
N ALA A 50 36.45 -17.77 12.48
CA ALA A 50 36.40 -16.31 12.51
C ALA A 50 35.54 -15.76 11.36
N GLY A 51 35.73 -16.28 10.14
CA GLY A 51 34.91 -15.89 8.95
C GLY A 51 33.43 -16.18 9.14
N PHE A 52 33.09 -17.33 9.74
CA PHE A 52 31.71 -17.68 10.03
C PHE A 52 31.07 -16.77 11.09
N GLY A 53 31.81 -16.36 12.11
CA GLY A 53 31.35 -15.37 13.08
C GLY A 53 31.03 -14.02 12.45
N ILE A 54 31.90 -13.53 11.55
CA ILE A 54 31.65 -12.28 10.80
C ILE A 54 30.42 -12.44 9.90
N TYR A 55 30.28 -13.57 9.21
CA TYR A 55 29.14 -13.84 8.34
C TYR A 55 27.81 -13.80 9.11
N LEU A 56 27.72 -14.44 10.26
CA LEU A 56 26.50 -14.42 11.08
C LEU A 56 26.12 -13.01 11.50
N THR A 57 27.09 -12.22 11.98
CA THR A 57 26.84 -10.83 12.41
C THR A 57 26.38 -9.97 11.24
N GLN A 58 26.98 -10.12 10.05
CA GLN A 58 26.58 -9.37 8.85
C GLN A 58 25.20 -9.82 8.34
N HIS A 59 24.89 -11.11 8.42
CA HIS A 59 23.60 -11.65 8.01
C HIS A 59 22.45 -11.12 8.89
N GLU A 60 22.63 -11.08 10.21
CA GLU A 60 21.67 -10.44 11.13
C GLU A 60 21.49 -8.96 10.81
N GLY A 61 22.57 -8.24 10.59
CA GLY A 61 22.51 -6.83 10.19
C GLY A 61 21.76 -6.60 8.88
N TRP A 62 21.94 -7.48 7.91
CA TRP A 62 21.22 -7.42 6.62
C TRP A 62 19.71 -7.62 6.80
N ILE A 63 19.30 -8.62 7.58
CA ILE A 63 17.87 -8.87 7.88
C ILE A 63 17.22 -7.64 8.51
N ILE A 64 17.88 -7.02 9.49
CA ILE A 64 17.35 -5.81 10.14
C ILE A 64 17.22 -4.64 9.16
N GLN A 65 18.20 -4.45 8.26
CA GLN A 65 18.13 -3.40 7.24
C GLN A 65 16.99 -3.64 6.25
N GLU A 66 16.73 -4.88 5.87
CA GLU A 66 15.59 -5.26 5.04
C GLU A 66 14.26 -4.92 5.74
N GLN A 67 14.11 -5.29 7.01
CA GLN A 67 12.90 -4.96 7.78
C GLN A 67 12.70 -3.45 7.93
N ILE A 68 13.76 -2.68 8.17
CA ILE A 68 13.68 -1.22 8.23
C ILE A 68 13.22 -0.65 6.88
N THR A 69 13.71 -1.21 5.77
CA THR A 69 13.32 -0.78 4.43
C THR A 69 11.85 -1.08 4.16
N ASN A 70 11.39 -2.29 4.49
CA ASN A 70 10.00 -2.71 4.36
C ASN A 70 9.07 -1.83 5.21
N MET A 71 9.41 -1.60 6.48
CA MET A 71 8.69 -0.67 7.36
C MET A 71 8.57 0.73 6.74
N GLN A 72 9.65 1.25 6.13
CA GLN A 72 9.63 2.57 5.49
C GLN A 72 8.78 2.60 4.22
N GLN A 73 8.73 1.51 3.47
CA GLN A 73 7.87 1.38 2.30
C GLN A 73 6.39 1.29 2.71
N ASN A 74 6.09 0.45 3.70
CA ASN A 74 4.73 0.25 4.21
C ASN A 74 4.13 1.55 4.76
N ILE A 75 4.87 2.27 5.61
CA ILE A 75 4.38 3.54 6.16
C ILE A 75 4.15 4.61 5.09
N ARG A 76 5.03 4.68 4.07
CA ARG A 76 4.86 5.61 2.94
C ARG A 76 3.68 5.23 2.06
N ALA A 77 3.50 3.95 1.77
CA ALA A 77 2.37 3.47 0.99
C ALA A 77 1.04 3.76 1.70
N GLY A 78 0.93 3.44 2.99
CA GLY A 78 -0.23 3.75 3.81
C GLY A 78 -0.54 5.24 3.86
N MET A 79 0.48 6.07 4.09
CA MET A 79 0.32 7.52 4.11
C MET A 79 -0.16 8.07 2.77
N HIS A 80 0.44 7.64 1.66
CA HIS A 80 0.09 8.11 0.32
C HIS A 80 -1.36 7.78 -0.06
N GLU A 81 -1.80 6.57 0.24
CA GLU A 81 -3.20 6.17 -0.02
C GLU A 81 -4.18 7.02 0.80
N MET A 82 -3.93 7.16 2.10
CA MET A 82 -4.79 7.99 2.96
C MET A 82 -4.83 9.45 2.48
N GLU A 83 -3.68 10.04 2.16
CA GLU A 83 -3.63 11.40 1.60
C GLU A 83 -4.46 11.55 0.34
N THR A 84 -4.37 10.57 -0.56
CA THR A 84 -5.09 10.59 -1.83
C THR A 84 -6.59 10.56 -1.61
N ARG A 85 -7.08 9.65 -0.74
CA ARG A 85 -8.51 9.52 -0.44
C ARG A 85 -9.05 10.68 0.36
N ILE A 86 -8.30 11.18 1.32
CA ILE A 86 -8.70 12.35 2.13
C ILE A 86 -8.86 13.60 1.26
N ARG A 87 -8.00 13.81 0.27
CA ARG A 87 -8.15 14.93 -0.69
C ARG A 87 -9.44 14.85 -1.51
N MET A 88 -9.94 13.64 -1.74
CA MET A 88 -11.19 13.41 -2.48
C MET A 88 -12.44 13.58 -1.59
N ALA A 89 -12.30 13.60 -0.26
CA ALA A 89 -13.44 13.71 0.65
C ALA A 89 -14.40 14.83 0.24
N GLY A 90 -15.69 14.48 0.10
CA GLY A 90 -16.75 15.42 -0.29
C GLY A 90 -16.85 15.73 -1.78
N TYR A 91 -15.95 15.22 -2.62
CA TYR A 91 -16.01 15.45 -4.06
C TYR A 91 -17.33 14.91 -4.64
N GLY A 92 -18.04 15.76 -5.40
CA GLY A 92 -19.29 15.41 -6.10
C GLY A 92 -20.48 15.12 -5.19
N LEU A 93 -20.35 15.31 -3.87
CA LEU A 93 -21.46 15.07 -2.93
C LEU A 93 -22.36 16.29 -2.81
N PRO A 94 -23.69 16.10 -2.59
CA PRO A 94 -24.63 17.19 -2.34
C PRO A 94 -24.20 18.05 -1.15
N GLY A 95 -24.56 19.36 -1.20
CA GLY A 95 -24.33 20.28 -0.07
C GLY A 95 -25.07 19.79 1.18
N GLY A 96 -24.38 19.82 2.33
CA GLY A 96 -24.94 19.33 3.60
C GLY A 96 -24.50 17.89 3.93
N PHE A 97 -24.08 17.11 2.92
CA PHE A 97 -23.63 15.74 3.14
C PHE A 97 -22.41 15.68 4.07
N GLN A 98 -22.38 14.68 4.98
CA GLN A 98 -21.25 14.43 5.88
C GLN A 98 -20.24 13.47 5.24
N PRO A 99 -19.15 13.94 4.62
CA PRO A 99 -18.23 13.07 3.89
C PRO A 99 -17.10 12.49 4.73
N ILE A 100 -16.98 12.88 6.00
CA ILE A 100 -15.96 12.40 6.92
C ILE A 100 -16.60 11.95 8.22
N TYR A 101 -16.37 10.70 8.59
CA TYR A 101 -16.73 10.17 9.89
C TYR A 101 -15.45 9.83 10.65
N ALA A 102 -15.21 10.55 11.73
CA ALA A 102 -14.05 10.40 12.59
C ALA A 102 -14.43 9.61 13.84
N ALA A 103 -13.62 8.64 14.22
CA ALA A 103 -13.71 7.98 15.51
C ALA A 103 -12.35 8.11 16.22
N ASN A 104 -12.33 8.89 17.30
CA ASN A 104 -11.16 9.04 18.16
C ASN A 104 -11.10 7.84 19.09
N THR A 105 -10.40 6.83 18.63
CA THR A 105 -10.12 5.58 19.32
C THR A 105 -8.59 5.44 19.47
N ASN A 106 -8.11 4.38 20.02
CA ASN A 106 -6.66 4.15 20.09
C ASN A 106 -6.35 2.73 19.55
N PRO A 107 -5.94 2.58 18.29
CA PRO A 107 -5.74 3.58 17.21
C PRO A 107 -7.05 4.21 16.67
N ASP A 108 -6.94 5.35 15.97
CA ASP A 108 -8.08 6.06 15.38
C ASP A 108 -8.64 5.35 14.13
N THR A 109 -9.89 5.69 13.82
CA THR A 109 -10.54 5.25 12.58
C THR A 109 -11.10 6.45 11.82
N ILE A 110 -10.93 6.48 10.51
CA ILE A 110 -11.56 7.47 9.63
C ILE A 110 -12.33 6.78 8.53
N THR A 111 -13.52 7.29 8.21
CA THR A 111 -14.28 6.90 7.03
C THR A 111 -14.47 8.12 6.16
N ILE A 112 -14.22 7.97 4.86
CA ILE A 112 -14.24 9.04 3.85
C ILE A 112 -15.17 8.63 2.75
N LEU A 113 -16.05 9.58 2.33
CA LEU A 113 -16.99 9.39 1.24
C LEU A 113 -16.76 10.46 0.17
N PHE A 114 -16.90 10.06 -1.07
CA PHE A 114 -16.89 10.93 -2.25
C PHE A 114 -17.60 10.23 -3.41
N GLN A 115 -18.10 11.01 -4.37
CA GLN A 115 -18.67 10.45 -5.60
C GLN A 115 -17.53 9.79 -6.40
N ASN A 116 -17.79 8.64 -7.01
CA ASN A 116 -16.78 8.02 -7.86
C ASN A 116 -16.53 8.84 -9.14
N GLU A 117 -15.42 8.53 -9.81
CA GLU A 117 -14.98 9.27 -11.01
C GLU A 117 -15.93 9.15 -12.22
N PHE A 118 -16.83 8.15 -12.23
CA PHE A 118 -17.79 7.94 -13.32
C PHE A 118 -18.97 8.89 -13.27
N GLY A 119 -19.22 9.57 -12.12
CA GLY A 119 -20.23 10.61 -11.98
C GLY A 119 -21.66 10.16 -12.30
N CYS A 120 -21.94 8.86 -12.19
CA CYS A 120 -23.26 8.31 -12.47
C CYS A 120 -24.27 8.75 -11.41
N GLU A 121 -25.35 9.42 -11.85
CA GLU A 121 -26.37 9.97 -10.97
C GLU A 121 -27.74 9.90 -11.67
N ALA A 122 -28.78 9.54 -10.91
CA ALA A 122 -30.17 9.58 -11.38
C ALA A 122 -31.11 9.96 -10.25
N THR A 123 -32.11 10.77 -10.55
CA THR A 123 -33.12 11.20 -9.57
C THR A 123 -34.36 10.34 -9.65
N ILE A 124 -34.96 9.99 -8.49
CA ILE A 124 -36.22 9.26 -8.42
C ILE A 124 -37.36 10.21 -8.75
N GLU A 125 -38.12 9.90 -9.78
CA GLU A 125 -39.29 10.71 -10.22
C GLU A 125 -40.60 10.27 -9.55
N HIS A 126 -40.64 9.12 -8.95
CA HIS A 126 -41.78 8.60 -8.21
C HIS A 126 -41.41 8.16 -6.82
N ALA A 127 -42.11 8.64 -5.78
CA ALA A 127 -41.91 8.21 -4.43
C ALA A 127 -42.11 6.68 -4.30
N MET A 128 -41.23 6.01 -3.54
CA MET A 128 -41.32 4.59 -3.30
C MET A 128 -42.58 4.25 -2.50
N PRO A 129 -43.48 3.36 -2.99
CA PRO A 129 -44.61 2.88 -2.19
C PRO A 129 -44.20 2.08 -0.95
N GLN A 130 -43.11 1.31 -1.06
CA GLN A 130 -42.57 0.46 -0.01
C GLN A 130 -41.02 0.45 -0.08
N PRO A 131 -40.32 0.16 1.01
CA PRO A 131 -38.84 0.07 1.00
C PRO A 131 -38.27 -0.97 0.05
N SER A 132 -39.04 -1.96 -0.37
CA SER A 132 -38.64 -2.99 -1.34
C SER A 132 -39.02 -2.65 -2.79
N SER A 133 -39.64 -1.48 -3.04
CA SER A 133 -40.05 -1.09 -4.38
C SER A 133 -38.85 -0.68 -5.22
N GLU A 134 -38.90 -0.94 -6.53
CA GLU A 134 -37.88 -0.46 -7.47
C GLU A 134 -37.78 1.06 -7.45
N LEU A 135 -36.60 1.58 -7.79
CA LEU A 135 -36.31 2.99 -7.90
C LEU A 135 -36.66 3.44 -9.33
N ARG A 136 -37.66 4.31 -9.45
CA ARG A 136 -38.19 4.80 -10.73
C ARG A 136 -37.58 6.15 -11.03
N CYS A 137 -36.58 6.14 -11.93
CA CYS A 137 -35.85 7.33 -12.36
C CYS A 137 -36.35 7.82 -13.74
N ASP A 138 -37.65 7.78 -13.97
CA ASP A 138 -38.28 8.04 -15.27
C ASP A 138 -37.76 9.36 -15.90
N GLY A 139 -37.22 9.26 -17.13
CA GLY A 139 -36.63 10.41 -17.83
C GLY A 139 -35.14 10.67 -17.52
N HIS A 140 -34.53 9.94 -16.62
CA HIS A 140 -33.08 9.98 -16.35
C HIS A 140 -32.37 8.81 -17.02
N ASP A 141 -31.13 9.03 -17.43
CA ASP A 141 -30.27 7.98 -17.97
C ASP A 141 -29.71 7.14 -16.81
N VAL A 142 -30.12 5.88 -16.77
CA VAL A 142 -29.61 4.89 -15.80
C VAL A 142 -28.64 3.89 -16.44
N SER A 143 -28.24 4.11 -17.71
CA SER A 143 -27.35 3.19 -18.43
C SER A 143 -25.92 3.14 -17.87
N CYS A 144 -25.53 4.15 -17.10
CA CYS A 144 -24.23 4.22 -16.43
C CYS A 144 -24.17 3.38 -15.13
N PHE A 145 -25.32 2.89 -14.62
CA PHE A 145 -25.31 2.00 -13.47
C PHE A 145 -25.10 0.57 -13.92
N ASP A 146 -24.20 -0.14 -13.20
CA ASP A 146 -23.92 -1.56 -13.43
C ASP A 146 -24.75 -2.45 -12.51
N GLU A 147 -25.17 -3.60 -13.03
CA GLU A 147 -25.78 -4.64 -12.21
C GLU A 147 -24.72 -5.30 -11.29
N ASN A 148 -25.14 -5.78 -10.16
CA ASN A 148 -24.30 -6.43 -9.14
C ASN A 148 -23.24 -5.51 -8.53
N THR A 149 -23.58 -4.23 -8.35
CA THR A 149 -22.73 -3.22 -7.72
C THR A 149 -23.44 -2.50 -6.58
N TRP A 150 -22.67 -1.83 -5.74
CA TRP A 150 -23.20 -0.99 -4.67
C TRP A 150 -23.43 0.44 -5.20
N ALA A 151 -24.59 1.01 -4.88
CA ALA A 151 -24.92 2.42 -5.08
C ALA A 151 -25.42 3.04 -3.78
N TYR A 152 -25.52 4.34 -3.76
CA TYR A 152 -26.03 5.10 -2.63
C TYR A 152 -27.28 5.85 -3.05
N ILE A 153 -28.31 5.82 -2.19
CA ILE A 153 -29.52 6.64 -2.36
C ILE A 153 -29.52 7.72 -1.29
N TYR A 154 -29.78 8.95 -1.68
CA TYR A 154 -29.76 10.13 -0.82
C TYR A 154 -31.06 10.92 -0.93
N ASP A 155 -31.65 11.26 0.20
CA ASP A 155 -32.79 12.16 0.31
C ASP A 155 -32.30 13.55 0.73
N PRO A 156 -32.31 14.54 -0.17
CA PRO A 156 -31.79 15.87 0.11
C PRO A 156 -32.65 16.67 1.09
N VAL A 157 -33.91 16.28 1.32
CA VAL A 157 -34.80 16.96 2.25
C VAL A 157 -34.59 16.49 3.68
N ALA A 158 -34.42 15.17 3.85
CA ALA A 158 -34.18 14.57 5.15
C ALA A 158 -32.68 14.55 5.52
N ASP A 159 -31.81 14.92 4.59
CA ASP A 159 -30.34 14.85 4.70
C ASP A 159 -29.85 13.47 5.19
N THR A 160 -30.41 12.42 4.60
CA THR A 160 -30.06 11.04 4.94
C THR A 160 -30.05 10.14 3.71
N GLY A 161 -29.24 9.08 3.79
CA GLY A 161 -29.17 8.10 2.72
C GLY A 161 -28.60 6.78 3.23
N GLU A 162 -28.54 5.80 2.33
CA GLU A 162 -28.00 4.47 2.63
C GLU A 162 -27.43 3.82 1.37
N PHE A 163 -26.49 2.89 1.57
CA PHE A 163 -25.99 2.03 0.51
C PHE A 163 -27.01 0.92 0.22
N PHE A 164 -27.15 0.58 -1.05
CA PHE A 164 -27.94 -0.54 -1.50
C PHE A 164 -27.27 -1.27 -2.66
N TYR A 165 -27.64 -2.52 -2.86
CA TYR A 165 -27.08 -3.35 -3.92
C TYR A 165 -27.99 -3.37 -5.14
N ILE A 166 -27.47 -2.93 -6.29
CA ILE A 166 -28.19 -2.98 -7.56
C ILE A 166 -28.22 -4.42 -8.05
N THR A 167 -29.41 -4.97 -8.18
CA THR A 167 -29.59 -6.33 -8.70
C THR A 167 -29.91 -6.35 -10.18
N LYS A 168 -30.55 -5.28 -10.69
CA LYS A 168 -30.87 -5.14 -12.10
C LYS A 168 -31.08 -3.69 -12.49
N VAL A 169 -30.64 -3.33 -13.70
CA VAL A 169 -30.89 -2.03 -14.31
C VAL A 169 -31.77 -2.20 -15.54
N GLN A 170 -32.91 -1.56 -15.55
CA GLN A 170 -33.87 -1.57 -16.66
C GLN A 170 -33.74 -0.26 -17.43
N VAL A 171 -32.77 -0.17 -18.32
CA VAL A 171 -32.45 1.06 -19.05
C VAL A 171 -33.65 1.59 -19.83
N ALA A 172 -34.41 0.73 -20.49
CA ALA A 172 -35.58 1.16 -21.29
C ALA A 172 -36.73 1.76 -20.45
N ALA A 173 -36.83 1.40 -19.17
CA ALA A 173 -37.81 1.92 -18.23
C ALA A 173 -37.23 2.97 -17.27
N SER A 174 -35.92 3.23 -17.31
CA SER A 174 -35.20 4.05 -16.35
C SER A 174 -35.41 3.60 -14.89
N HIS A 175 -35.43 2.27 -14.64
CA HIS A 175 -35.67 1.70 -13.31
C HIS A 175 -34.43 0.96 -12.78
N ILE A 176 -34.19 1.09 -11.47
CA ILE A 176 -33.12 0.39 -10.76
C ILE A 176 -33.77 -0.54 -9.71
N GLN A 177 -33.39 -1.81 -9.71
CA GLN A 177 -33.90 -2.82 -8.77
C GLN A 177 -32.84 -3.20 -7.73
N HIS A 178 -33.31 -3.47 -6.49
CA HIS A 178 -32.51 -3.83 -5.33
C HIS A 178 -33.13 -5.01 -4.54
N ASN A 179 -33.35 -6.12 -5.21
CA ASN A 179 -34.17 -7.24 -4.70
C ASN A 179 -33.50 -8.06 -3.58
N THR A 180 -32.23 -7.80 -3.23
CA THR A 180 -31.54 -8.58 -2.19
C THR A 180 -31.91 -8.20 -0.76
N ALA A 181 -32.22 -6.91 -0.54
CA ALA A 181 -32.67 -6.40 0.75
C ALA A 181 -33.55 -5.16 0.54
N PRO A 182 -34.64 -4.97 1.32
CA PRO A 182 -35.36 -3.74 1.35
C PRO A 182 -34.46 -2.62 1.89
N LEU A 183 -34.68 -1.39 1.40
CA LEU A 183 -34.08 -0.20 2.00
C LEU A 183 -34.62 -0.01 3.43
N SER A 184 -33.94 0.75 4.27
CA SER A 184 -34.36 1.00 5.65
C SER A 184 -35.66 1.80 5.71
N ARG A 185 -35.94 2.57 4.66
CA ARG A 185 -37.13 3.43 4.55
C ARG A 185 -37.57 3.63 3.11
N ARG A 186 -38.72 4.28 2.96
CA ARG A 186 -39.20 4.75 1.65
C ARG A 186 -38.51 6.08 1.31
N TYR A 187 -38.05 6.21 0.07
CA TYR A 187 -37.47 7.45 -0.45
C TYR A 187 -38.50 8.24 -1.26
N PRO A 188 -38.60 9.57 -1.04
CA PRO A 188 -39.53 10.42 -1.75
C PRO A 188 -39.02 10.70 -3.17
N LYS A 189 -39.93 11.22 -4.05
CA LYS A 189 -39.55 11.83 -5.27
C LYS A 189 -38.49 12.94 -5.01
N GLY A 190 -37.49 13.03 -5.87
CA GLY A 190 -36.38 13.97 -5.74
C GLY A 190 -35.17 13.40 -4.96
N SER A 191 -35.27 12.17 -4.45
CA SER A 191 -34.09 11.47 -3.93
C SER A 191 -33.16 11.11 -5.08
N THR A 192 -31.85 11.15 -4.82
CA THR A 192 -30.81 10.91 -5.82
C THR A 192 -30.16 9.56 -5.58
N VAL A 193 -29.99 8.79 -6.65
CA VAL A 193 -29.18 7.58 -6.70
C VAL A 193 -27.86 7.92 -7.35
N MET A 194 -26.74 7.53 -6.71
CA MET A 194 -25.41 7.84 -7.22
C MET A 194 -24.42 6.73 -6.88
N TYR A 195 -23.35 6.63 -7.66
CA TYR A 195 -22.20 5.87 -7.22
C TYR A 195 -21.39 6.68 -6.23
N MET A 196 -21.12 6.06 -5.08
CA MET A 196 -20.33 6.66 -4.02
C MET A 196 -19.24 5.69 -3.59
N ASP A 197 -18.03 6.19 -3.54
CA ASP A 197 -16.92 5.48 -2.94
C ASP A 197 -16.84 5.81 -1.44
N MET A 198 -16.67 4.77 -0.64
CA MET A 198 -16.40 4.85 0.79
C MET A 198 -15.08 4.15 1.08
N TYR A 199 -14.20 4.83 1.79
CA TYR A 199 -12.94 4.26 2.28
C TYR A 199 -12.89 4.41 3.79
N LYS A 200 -12.79 3.29 4.48
CA LYS A 200 -12.56 3.25 5.92
C LYS A 200 -11.15 2.76 6.19
N PHE A 201 -10.38 3.56 6.93
CA PHE A 201 -9.03 3.21 7.37
C PHE A 201 -9.02 2.99 8.88
N PHE A 202 -8.41 1.91 9.32
CA PHE A 202 -8.27 1.55 10.73
C PHE A 202 -7.10 0.57 10.90
N ILE A 203 -6.61 0.40 12.13
CA ILE A 203 -5.60 -0.60 12.44
C ILE A 203 -6.28 -1.87 12.97
N ASP A 204 -5.96 -3.01 12.38
CA ASP A 204 -6.29 -4.33 12.94
C ASP A 204 -5.24 -4.70 13.99
N THR A 205 -5.68 -4.78 15.24
CA THR A 205 -4.88 -5.16 16.40
C THR A 205 -5.21 -6.55 16.92
N THR A 206 -5.93 -7.36 16.16
CA THR A 206 -6.30 -8.74 16.57
C THR A 206 -5.06 -9.61 16.76
N ASP A 207 -4.05 -9.43 15.91
CA ASP A 207 -2.69 -9.92 16.16
C ASP A 207 -1.79 -8.76 16.59
N THR A 208 -1.53 -8.66 17.89
CA THR A 208 -0.67 -7.62 18.46
C THR A 208 0.80 -7.74 18.03
N ASN A 209 1.20 -8.90 17.48
CA ASN A 209 2.54 -9.11 16.93
C ASN A 209 2.65 -8.60 15.49
N HIS A 210 1.53 -8.52 14.75
CA HIS A 210 1.47 -8.06 13.38
C HIS A 210 0.27 -7.13 13.16
N PRO A 211 0.28 -5.92 13.76
CA PRO A 211 -0.79 -4.95 13.56
C PRO A 211 -0.72 -4.39 12.13
N ASN A 212 -1.87 -4.31 11.47
CA ASN A 212 -1.92 -3.95 10.07
C ASN A 212 -2.85 -2.77 9.81
N LEU A 213 -2.43 -1.88 8.92
CA LEU A 213 -3.34 -0.86 8.37
C LEU A 213 -4.31 -1.55 7.41
N MET A 214 -5.59 -1.48 7.76
CA MET A 214 -6.69 -2.03 6.97
C MET A 214 -7.36 -0.93 6.16
N VAL A 215 -7.78 -1.30 4.96
CA VAL A 215 -8.70 -0.50 4.16
C VAL A 215 -9.97 -1.31 3.90
N GLN A 216 -11.11 -0.68 4.10
CA GLN A 216 -12.41 -1.23 3.74
C GLN A 216 -13.08 -0.28 2.74
N ARG A 217 -13.45 -0.82 1.59
CA ARG A 217 -14.19 -0.09 0.54
C ARG A 217 -15.66 -0.46 0.61
N VAL A 218 -16.53 0.56 0.61
CA VAL A 218 -17.99 0.38 0.67
C VAL A 218 -18.35 -0.69 1.73
N LEU A 219 -19.02 -1.76 1.34
CA LEU A 219 -19.39 -2.91 2.19
C LEU A 219 -18.53 -4.14 1.89
N ASP A 220 -17.40 -3.98 1.19
CA ASP A 220 -16.45 -5.07 0.96
C ASP A 220 -15.79 -5.51 2.28
N PRO A 221 -15.33 -6.75 2.35
CA PRO A 221 -14.51 -7.18 3.48
C PRO A 221 -13.24 -6.31 3.61
N PRO A 222 -12.81 -5.98 4.83
CA PRO A 222 -11.56 -5.27 5.04
C PRO A 222 -10.37 -6.05 4.46
N ALA A 223 -9.44 -5.32 3.83
CA ALA A 223 -8.20 -5.88 3.29
C ALA A 223 -6.99 -5.20 3.94
N VAL A 224 -5.90 -5.96 4.09
CA VAL A 224 -4.62 -5.42 4.56
C VAL A 224 -4.06 -4.52 3.46
N TYR A 225 -3.75 -3.27 3.82
CA TYR A 225 -3.13 -2.31 2.93
C TYR A 225 -1.62 -2.16 3.19
N ALA A 226 -1.24 -2.09 4.45
CA ALA A 226 0.16 -2.03 4.86
C ALA A 226 0.37 -2.80 6.16
N GLU A 227 1.42 -3.62 6.19
CA GLU A 227 1.76 -4.46 7.33
C GLU A 227 2.60 -3.71 8.36
N ASP A 228 2.57 -4.18 9.60
CA ASP A 228 3.35 -3.70 10.74
C ASP A 228 3.15 -2.20 11.03
N ILE A 229 1.92 -1.72 10.85
CA ILE A 229 1.49 -0.39 11.26
C ILE A 229 0.79 -0.51 12.62
N GLU A 230 1.41 0.03 13.67
CA GLU A 230 0.92 -0.16 15.05
C GLU A 230 0.02 0.96 15.56
N ASP A 231 0.09 2.16 14.96
CA ASP A 231 -0.71 3.30 15.41
C ASP A 231 -1.10 4.24 14.26
N LEU A 232 -2.30 4.79 14.36
CA LEU A 232 -2.90 5.75 13.44
C LEU A 232 -3.66 6.77 14.25
N GLN A 233 -3.32 8.06 14.07
CA GLN A 233 -3.95 9.17 14.76
C GLN A 233 -4.32 10.27 13.78
N PHE A 234 -5.48 10.90 13.98
CA PHE A 234 -5.97 12.02 13.19
C PHE A 234 -6.21 13.25 14.04
N ARG A 235 -5.86 14.42 13.52
CA ARG A 235 -6.29 15.70 14.05
C ARG A 235 -6.88 16.55 12.94
N TYR A 236 -7.98 17.20 13.22
CA TYR A 236 -8.78 17.94 12.25
C TYR A 236 -8.58 19.43 12.45
N GLY A 237 -7.94 20.10 11.50
CA GLY A 237 -7.78 21.56 11.45
C GLY A 237 -9.04 22.21 10.93
N LEU A 238 -9.66 23.03 11.77
CA LEU A 238 -10.91 23.73 11.47
C LEU A 238 -10.67 25.07 10.76
N ALA A 239 -11.71 25.62 10.16
CA ALA A 239 -11.67 26.92 9.47
C ALA A 239 -11.19 28.09 10.38
N ASN A 240 -11.31 27.97 11.70
CA ASN A 240 -10.83 28.96 12.66
C ASN A 240 -9.35 28.74 13.09
N GLY A 241 -8.65 27.78 12.46
CA GLY A 241 -7.26 27.44 12.77
C GLY A 241 -7.05 26.56 14.00
N VAL A 242 -8.11 26.08 14.65
CA VAL A 242 -8.01 25.20 15.82
C VAL A 242 -7.97 23.75 15.36
N PHE A 243 -7.08 22.95 15.95
CA PHE A 243 -7.03 21.49 15.75
C PHE A 243 -7.81 20.77 16.85
N VAL A 244 -8.66 19.84 16.42
CA VAL A 244 -9.47 18.98 17.30
C VAL A 244 -9.32 17.51 16.92
N ASP A 245 -9.58 16.62 17.87
CA ASP A 245 -9.51 15.16 17.63
C ASP A 245 -10.81 14.62 17.01
N ILE A 246 -11.96 15.29 17.26
CA ILE A 246 -13.24 15.00 16.62
C ILE A 246 -13.83 16.30 16.09
N PRO A 247 -14.06 16.44 14.77
CA PRO A 247 -14.65 17.64 14.23
C PRO A 247 -16.15 17.72 14.55
N PRO A 248 -16.69 18.92 14.89
CA PRO A 248 -18.11 19.08 15.16
C PRO A 248 -19.00 18.89 13.93
N ALA A 249 -18.44 19.16 12.75
CA ALA A 249 -19.05 18.88 11.44
C ALA A 249 -17.94 18.81 10.39
N ALA A 250 -18.14 18.01 9.35
CA ALA A 250 -17.17 17.92 8.24
C ALA A 250 -17.03 19.24 7.48
N SER A 251 -18.10 20.02 7.34
CA SER A 251 -18.12 21.30 6.62
C SER A 251 -17.13 22.35 7.15
N VAL A 252 -16.71 22.26 8.41
CA VAL A 252 -15.74 23.19 9.01
C VAL A 252 -14.30 22.69 8.96
N VAL A 253 -14.05 21.45 8.52
CA VAL A 253 -12.71 20.88 8.37
C VAL A 253 -12.04 21.49 7.14
N ARG A 254 -10.78 21.90 7.27
CA ARG A 254 -9.96 22.45 6.17
C ARG A 254 -8.73 21.61 5.90
N GLU A 255 -8.22 20.97 6.93
CA GLU A 255 -7.04 20.11 6.83
C GLU A 255 -7.14 18.96 7.83
N ILE A 256 -6.46 17.86 7.51
CA ILE A 256 -6.38 16.69 8.37
C ILE A 256 -4.90 16.34 8.54
N LEU A 257 -4.44 16.39 9.77
CA LEU A 257 -3.12 15.93 10.17
C LEU A 257 -3.19 14.43 10.43
N ILE A 258 -2.42 13.64 9.69
CA ILE A 258 -2.33 12.20 9.82
C ILE A 258 -1.01 11.88 10.51
N THR A 259 -1.03 11.10 11.57
CA THR A 259 0.18 10.55 12.18
C THR A 259 0.09 9.03 12.15
N LEU A 260 1.07 8.41 11.50
CA LEU A 260 1.15 6.97 11.30
C LEU A 260 2.45 6.46 11.92
N THR A 261 2.38 5.40 12.72
CA THR A 261 3.56 4.78 13.33
C THR A 261 3.67 3.32 12.87
N ALA A 262 4.79 3.01 12.24
CA ALA A 262 5.15 1.65 11.82
C ALA A 262 6.30 1.11 12.68
N ARG A 263 6.40 -0.20 12.72
CA ARG A 263 7.50 -0.90 13.39
C ARG A 263 8.12 -1.97 12.49
N THR A 264 9.27 -2.50 12.88
CA THR A 264 9.85 -3.69 12.23
C THR A 264 9.03 -4.94 12.58
N GLU A 265 9.01 -5.93 11.69
CA GLU A 265 8.35 -7.23 11.90
C GLU A 265 8.87 -7.94 13.15
N ARG A 266 10.19 -7.87 13.38
CA ARG A 266 10.87 -8.53 14.50
C ARG A 266 11.58 -7.52 15.37
N LYS A 267 11.74 -7.92 16.63
CA LYS A 267 12.55 -7.18 17.59
C LYS A 267 14.03 -7.25 17.21
N ASP A 268 14.72 -6.12 17.31
CA ASP A 268 16.16 -6.03 17.06
C ASP A 268 16.93 -6.29 18.35
N LEU A 269 17.65 -7.40 18.41
CA LEU A 269 18.48 -7.77 19.56
C LEU A 269 19.59 -6.75 19.84
N GLN A 270 20.06 -6.02 18.82
CA GLN A 270 21.05 -4.96 18.96
C GLN A 270 20.41 -3.63 19.44
N PHE A 271 19.09 -3.54 19.42
CA PHE A 271 18.31 -2.39 19.90
C PHE A 271 17.53 -2.77 21.17
N ALA A 272 18.23 -3.20 22.19
CA ALA A 272 17.67 -3.61 23.49
C ALA A 272 16.56 -4.68 23.40
N GLY A 273 16.48 -5.43 22.31
CA GLY A 273 15.42 -6.42 22.08
C GLY A 273 14.03 -5.78 21.82
N GLU A 274 13.99 -4.55 21.36
CA GLU A 274 12.77 -3.83 21.04
C GLU A 274 12.54 -3.72 19.53
N TYR A 275 11.29 -3.42 19.13
CA TYR A 275 10.98 -3.08 17.74
C TYR A 275 11.59 -1.73 17.37
N ARG A 276 12.13 -1.62 16.19
CA ARG A 276 12.44 -0.30 15.63
C ARG A 276 11.16 0.32 15.10
N ARG A 277 10.93 1.57 15.47
CA ARG A 277 9.71 2.33 15.12
C ARG A 277 10.05 3.51 14.25
N ARG A 278 9.10 3.88 13.41
CA ARG A 278 9.14 5.12 12.64
C ARG A 278 7.76 5.74 12.61
N THR A 279 7.69 7.00 12.98
CA THR A 279 6.48 7.81 12.85
C THR A 279 6.62 8.73 11.63
N LEU A 280 5.56 8.83 10.85
CA LEU A 280 5.42 9.75 9.74
C LEU A 280 4.17 10.60 9.98
N THR A 281 4.29 11.90 9.76
CA THR A 281 3.19 12.85 9.89
C THR A 281 3.02 13.59 8.57
N SER A 282 1.78 13.75 8.14
CA SER A 282 1.42 14.48 6.92
C SER A 282 0.20 15.35 7.15
N ASP A 283 0.19 16.51 6.53
CA ASP A 283 -0.92 17.46 6.54
C ASP A 283 -1.61 17.44 5.17
N VAL A 284 -2.93 17.18 5.18
CA VAL A 284 -3.74 17.06 3.97
C VAL A 284 -4.85 18.10 3.97
N LYS A 285 -4.79 19.02 3.01
CA LYS A 285 -5.87 19.98 2.79
C LYS A 285 -7.05 19.33 2.07
N VAL A 286 -8.22 19.45 2.66
CA VAL A 286 -9.47 18.95 2.11
C VAL A 286 -10.10 20.07 1.26
N ARG A 287 -10.27 19.81 -0.04
CA ARG A 287 -10.67 20.86 -1.01
C ARG A 287 -12.18 21.02 -1.19
N ASN A 288 -12.92 19.94 -0.94
CA ASN A 288 -14.35 19.87 -1.30
C ASN A 288 -15.29 20.04 -0.11
N LEU A 289 -14.79 20.52 1.02
CA LEU A 289 -15.57 20.74 2.24
C LEU A 289 -15.79 22.23 2.48
N GLY A 290 -17.05 22.63 2.67
CA GLY A 290 -17.40 23.98 3.06
C GLY A 290 -17.16 25.05 1.98
N LEU A 291 -17.38 24.69 0.72
CA LEU A 291 -17.52 25.64 -0.40
C LEU A 291 -18.91 26.23 -0.41
#